data_a9e11c5b2b4e6901b874b9d76163b92c
#
_entry.id   a9e11c5b2b4e6901b874b9d76163b92c
#
_cell.length_a   1.000
_cell.length_b   1.000
_cell.length_c   1.000
_cell.angle_alpha   90.00
_cell.angle_beta   90.00
_cell.angle_gamma   90.00
#
_symmetry.space_group_name_H-M   'P 1'
#
loop_
_entity.id
_entity.type
_entity.pdbx_description
1 polymer ?
#
loop_
_entity_poly.entity_id
_entity_poly.type
_entity_poly.pdbx_seq_one_letter_code
_entity_poly.pdbx_strand_id
1 'polypeptide(L)'
;MHVLIKGAGVAGLTAAHELVARGAAVMVAERTHGFATAASWYAGGMLAPWCERESAEEAVLIRGAAAAGWWEAALPAGSVHRNGTLVVAPLRDAAELRRFASRTSGYRWIGAEEIVALEPALAGRFREALFFPEEAHLDPRRALSALRQGLEAQGVVFSGGGIEESRFDLTIDCTGAARIGEFKGLRGVRGEMLYLQTDEVSLSRPVRLLHPRIPLYIVPRGGGLFMCGATMIESDDDGPITARSLMELLNAAYTLHPALAEARLVETGTGVRPAFADNLPRVTRQNNAITVNGLYRHGFLLSPALAEEVAALALGAELKRGNAR
;
A
#
# COMPACT_ATOMS: atom_id res chain seq x y z
N MET A 1 24.62 -1.74 -17.69
CA MET A 1 23.32 -2.19 -18.26
C MET A 1 22.37 -1.01 -18.25
N HIS A 2 21.71 -0.76 -19.37
CA HIS A 2 20.74 0.31 -19.56
C HIS A 2 19.33 -0.29 -19.45
N VAL A 3 18.55 0.16 -18.51
CA VAL A 3 17.23 -0.38 -18.20
C VAL A 3 16.14 0.67 -18.40
N LEU A 4 15.11 0.31 -19.15
CA LEU A 4 13.89 1.08 -19.26
C LEU A 4 12.83 0.52 -18.29
N ILE A 5 12.30 1.34 -17.40
CA ILE A 5 11.16 1.00 -16.56
C ILE A 5 9.93 1.74 -17.08
N LYS A 6 8.85 1.03 -17.37
CA LYS A 6 7.56 1.60 -17.77
C LYS A 6 6.63 1.66 -16.55
N GLY A 7 6.21 2.87 -16.18
CA GLY A 7 5.34 3.14 -15.04
C GLY A 7 6.09 3.64 -13.81
N ALA A 8 5.70 4.83 -13.34
CA ALA A 8 6.27 5.51 -12.17
C ALA A 8 5.43 5.32 -10.89
N GLY A 9 4.63 4.26 -10.80
CA GLY A 9 3.96 3.84 -9.57
C GLY A 9 4.94 3.21 -8.57
N VAL A 10 4.42 2.73 -7.44
CA VAL A 10 5.25 2.15 -6.37
C VAL A 10 6.15 1.01 -6.89
N ALA A 11 5.64 0.12 -7.74
CA ALA A 11 6.43 -0.99 -8.28
C ALA A 11 7.60 -0.51 -9.16
N GLY A 12 7.35 0.48 -10.04
CA GLY A 12 8.40 1.00 -10.91
C GLY A 12 9.46 1.80 -10.15
N LEU A 13 9.06 2.62 -9.18
CA LEU A 13 10.01 3.41 -8.40
C LEU A 13 10.88 2.54 -7.48
N THR A 14 10.30 1.51 -6.84
CA THR A 14 11.09 0.59 -6.00
C THR A 14 12.04 -0.25 -6.86
N ALA A 15 11.61 -0.71 -8.04
CA ALA A 15 12.48 -1.41 -8.99
C ALA A 15 13.62 -0.51 -9.48
N ALA A 16 13.33 0.77 -9.81
CA ALA A 16 14.34 1.75 -10.18
C ALA A 16 15.38 1.93 -9.06
N HIS A 17 14.93 2.09 -7.83
CA HIS A 17 15.79 2.26 -6.67
C HIS A 17 16.77 1.08 -6.51
N GLU A 18 16.25 -0.15 -6.55
CA GLU A 18 17.07 -1.35 -6.41
C GLU A 18 18.08 -1.53 -7.54
N LEU A 19 17.70 -1.20 -8.78
CA LEU A 19 18.58 -1.31 -9.93
C LEU A 19 19.68 -0.25 -9.92
N VAL A 20 19.35 1.00 -9.59
CA VAL A 20 20.33 2.09 -9.46
C VAL A 20 21.30 1.80 -8.33
N ALA A 21 20.83 1.34 -7.19
CA ALA A 21 21.69 0.94 -6.07
C ALA A 21 22.68 -0.19 -6.43
N ARG A 22 22.38 -0.98 -7.48
CA ARG A 22 23.24 -2.04 -8.02
C ARG A 22 24.03 -1.62 -9.28
N GLY A 23 24.05 -0.32 -9.61
CA GLY A 23 24.85 0.25 -10.67
C GLY A 23 24.27 0.16 -12.09
N ALA A 24 22.96 -0.11 -12.23
CA ALA A 24 22.31 0.00 -13.54
C ALA A 24 22.01 1.46 -13.90
N ALA A 25 22.13 1.80 -15.19
CA ALA A 25 21.64 3.06 -15.71
C ALA A 25 20.14 2.92 -16.03
N VAL A 26 19.29 3.69 -15.35
CA VAL A 26 17.83 3.55 -15.41
C VAL A 26 17.18 4.78 -16.03
N MET A 27 16.21 4.55 -16.91
CA MET A 27 15.24 5.54 -17.37
C MET A 27 13.84 5.06 -17.00
N VAL A 28 12.97 5.98 -16.55
CA VAL A 28 11.56 5.69 -16.22
C VAL A 28 10.65 6.37 -17.23
N ALA A 29 9.83 5.58 -17.92
CA ALA A 29 8.77 6.05 -18.80
C ALA A 29 7.47 6.21 -18.01
N GLU A 30 6.86 7.40 -18.07
CA GLU A 30 5.57 7.70 -17.46
C GLU A 30 4.62 8.36 -18.46
N ARG A 31 3.33 8.03 -18.44
CA ARG A 31 2.36 8.63 -19.39
C ARG A 31 1.99 10.06 -19.01
N THR A 32 1.97 10.35 -17.73
CA THR A 32 1.55 11.63 -17.16
C THR A 32 2.60 12.11 -16.18
N HIS A 33 2.89 13.40 -16.21
CA HIS A 33 3.73 13.98 -15.17
C HIS A 33 2.99 13.95 -13.83
N GLY A 34 3.51 13.19 -12.87
CA GLY A 34 2.96 13.03 -11.53
C GLY A 34 2.26 11.69 -11.30
N PHE A 35 1.75 11.51 -10.08
CA PHE A 35 1.30 10.21 -9.57
C PHE A 35 -0.22 10.01 -9.57
N ALA A 36 -1.00 11.04 -9.91
CA ALA A 36 -2.46 11.04 -9.69
C ALA A 36 -3.22 9.93 -10.46
N THR A 37 -2.61 9.34 -11.48
CA THR A 37 -3.18 8.21 -12.24
C THR A 37 -2.74 6.85 -11.70
N ALA A 38 -1.81 6.81 -10.75
CA ALA A 38 -1.33 5.57 -10.19
C ALA A 38 -2.19 5.13 -8.98
N ALA A 39 -2.62 3.87 -8.95
CA ALA A 39 -3.36 3.32 -7.80
C ALA A 39 -2.60 3.50 -6.47
N SER A 40 -1.26 3.52 -6.51
CA SER A 40 -0.41 3.74 -5.34
C SER A 40 -0.56 5.13 -4.70
N TRP A 41 -1.02 6.16 -5.45
CA TRP A 41 -1.29 7.49 -4.93
C TRP A 41 -2.44 7.53 -3.92
N TYR A 42 -3.40 6.61 -4.09
CA TYR A 42 -4.59 6.47 -3.26
C TYR A 42 -4.49 5.39 -2.20
N ALA A 43 -3.30 4.82 -2.00
CA ALA A 43 -3.08 3.75 -1.04
C ALA A 43 -3.07 4.25 0.42
N GLY A 44 -3.39 3.35 1.36
CA GLY A 44 -3.29 3.62 2.80
C GLY A 44 -1.86 3.74 3.31
N GLY A 45 -0.90 3.08 2.66
CA GLY A 45 0.51 3.10 3.08
C GLY A 45 0.80 2.28 4.33
N MET A 46 -0.07 1.34 4.65
CA MET A 46 0.15 0.42 5.76
C MET A 46 1.19 -0.64 5.37
N LEU A 47 2.19 -0.81 6.23
CA LEU A 47 3.22 -1.85 6.18
C LEU A 47 2.86 -2.88 7.26
N ALA A 48 1.79 -3.63 6.97
CA ALA A 48 1.02 -4.37 7.95
C ALA A 48 0.86 -5.87 7.55
N PRO A 49 1.98 -6.63 7.49
CA PRO A 49 1.97 -7.99 6.95
C PRO A 49 1.09 -8.94 7.77
N TRP A 50 1.03 -8.78 9.10
CA TRP A 50 0.22 -9.63 9.96
C TRP A 50 -1.27 -9.32 9.85
N CYS A 51 -1.68 -8.03 9.77
CA CYS A 51 -3.05 -7.65 9.50
C CYS A 51 -3.53 -8.14 8.14
N GLU A 52 -2.66 -8.12 7.11
CA GLU A 52 -3.03 -8.61 5.78
C GLU A 52 -3.14 -10.14 5.73
N ARG A 53 -2.38 -10.88 6.56
CA ARG A 53 -2.44 -12.36 6.64
C ARG A 53 -3.81 -12.89 7.00
N GLU A 54 -4.65 -12.11 7.65
CA GLU A 54 -6.04 -12.51 7.97
C GLU A 54 -6.83 -12.98 6.75
N SER A 55 -6.59 -12.36 5.59
CA SER A 55 -7.33 -12.63 4.34
C SER A 55 -6.42 -12.85 3.13
N ALA A 56 -5.09 -12.79 3.32
CA ALA A 56 -4.11 -13.01 2.27
C ALA A 56 -3.32 -14.31 2.50
N GLU A 57 -2.71 -14.80 1.42
CA GLU A 57 -1.82 -15.95 1.47
C GLU A 57 -0.59 -15.68 2.37
N GLU A 58 -0.02 -16.71 2.95
CA GLU A 58 1.16 -16.62 3.83
C GLU A 58 2.36 -15.96 3.13
N ALA A 59 2.46 -16.11 1.82
CA ALA A 59 3.48 -15.45 1.00
C ALA A 59 3.47 -13.91 1.13
N VAL A 60 2.32 -13.30 1.41
CA VAL A 60 2.19 -11.86 1.64
C VAL A 60 2.84 -11.47 2.98
N LEU A 61 2.63 -12.26 4.03
CA LEU A 61 3.29 -12.08 5.33
C LEU A 61 4.81 -12.20 5.18
N ILE A 62 5.28 -13.30 4.60
CA ILE A 62 6.72 -13.60 4.47
C ILE A 62 7.44 -12.52 3.68
N ARG A 63 6.90 -12.15 2.49
CA ARG A 63 7.51 -11.12 1.63
C ARG A 63 7.37 -9.72 2.19
N GLY A 64 6.30 -9.44 2.94
CA GLY A 64 6.03 -8.13 3.52
C GLY A 64 6.75 -7.84 4.82
N ALA A 65 7.26 -8.85 5.53
CA ALA A 65 7.84 -8.68 6.86
C ALA A 65 9.02 -7.69 6.91
N ALA A 66 9.85 -7.65 5.87
CA ALA A 66 10.99 -6.74 5.76
C ALA A 66 10.66 -5.34 5.21
N ALA A 67 9.42 -5.12 4.78
CA ALA A 67 9.06 -3.89 4.04
C ALA A 67 9.35 -2.60 4.81
N ALA A 68 9.02 -2.56 6.11
CA ALA A 68 9.24 -1.36 6.92
C ALA A 68 10.72 -0.95 6.97
N GLY A 69 11.62 -1.92 7.19
CA GLY A 69 13.07 -1.67 7.19
C GLY A 69 13.59 -1.23 5.82
N TRP A 70 13.08 -1.80 4.75
CA TRP A 70 13.45 -1.37 3.40
C TRP A 70 13.03 0.09 3.14
N TRP A 71 11.80 0.45 3.49
CA TRP A 71 11.32 1.82 3.32
C TRP A 71 12.07 2.83 4.18
N GLU A 72 12.48 2.46 5.41
CA GLU A 72 13.32 3.30 6.27
C GLU A 72 14.70 3.57 5.65
N ALA A 73 15.27 2.58 4.97
CA ALA A 73 16.54 2.73 4.29
C ALA A 73 16.43 3.57 2.99
N ALA A 74 15.30 3.47 2.28
CA ALA A 74 15.09 4.12 1.00
C ALA A 74 14.57 5.57 1.08
N LEU A 75 14.00 5.97 2.23
CA LEU A 75 13.34 7.26 2.40
C LEU A 75 14.05 8.13 3.45
N PRO A 76 13.82 9.46 3.45
CA PRO A 76 14.29 10.34 4.52
C PRO A 76 13.85 9.86 5.90
N ALA A 77 14.69 10.07 6.91
CA ALA A 77 14.40 9.70 8.29
C ALA A 77 13.04 10.24 8.77
N GLY A 78 12.27 9.42 9.49
CA GLY A 78 10.94 9.78 9.98
C GLY A 78 9.81 9.60 8.97
N SER A 79 10.09 9.10 7.75
CA SER A 79 9.04 8.81 6.74
C SER A 79 8.22 7.57 7.08
N VAL A 80 8.78 6.63 7.84
CA VAL A 80 8.11 5.40 8.29
C VAL A 80 7.81 5.53 9.78
N HIS A 81 6.57 5.25 10.14
CA HIS A 81 6.09 5.33 11.52
C HIS A 81 5.86 3.92 12.07
N ARG A 82 6.68 3.49 13.03
CA ARG A 82 6.59 2.16 13.69
C ARG A 82 5.72 2.23 14.96
N ASN A 83 4.50 2.70 14.79
CA ASN A 83 3.58 2.88 15.92
C ASN A 83 2.65 1.67 16.11
N GLY A 84 2.80 0.63 15.29
CA GLY A 84 1.90 -0.52 15.26
C GLY A 84 0.57 -0.20 14.58
N THR A 85 -0.33 -1.18 14.61
CA THR A 85 -1.71 -1.08 14.10
C THR A 85 -2.69 -1.55 15.15
N LEU A 86 -3.80 -0.82 15.34
CA LEU A 86 -4.94 -1.25 16.14
C LEU A 86 -6.03 -1.84 15.25
N VAL A 87 -6.55 -3.01 15.64
CA VAL A 87 -7.74 -3.60 15.04
C VAL A 87 -8.84 -3.63 16.08
N VAL A 88 -9.95 -2.97 15.78
CA VAL A 88 -11.07 -2.79 16.69
C VAL A 88 -12.39 -3.25 16.05
N ALA A 89 -13.37 -3.62 16.87
CA ALA A 89 -14.72 -3.89 16.42
C ALA A 89 -15.73 -3.26 17.39
N PRO A 90 -16.91 -2.79 16.92
CA PRO A 90 -18.01 -2.41 17.77
C PRO A 90 -18.40 -3.58 18.70
N LEU A 91 -18.91 -3.29 19.89
CA LEU A 91 -19.27 -4.32 20.87
C LEU A 91 -20.19 -5.40 20.29
N ARG A 92 -21.15 -5.00 19.46
CA ARG A 92 -22.07 -5.93 18.77
C ARG A 92 -21.36 -6.89 17.80
N ASP A 93 -20.19 -6.49 17.30
CA ASP A 93 -19.39 -7.20 16.30
C ASP A 93 -18.10 -7.79 16.91
N ALA A 94 -18.01 -7.93 18.24
CA ALA A 94 -16.82 -8.42 18.96
C ALA A 94 -16.36 -9.83 18.49
N ALA A 95 -17.27 -10.64 17.95
CA ALA A 95 -16.93 -11.93 17.36
C ALA A 95 -15.98 -11.80 16.15
N GLU A 96 -16.03 -10.69 15.43
CA GLU A 96 -15.14 -10.45 14.28
C GLU A 96 -13.68 -10.28 14.71
N LEU A 97 -13.41 -9.75 15.93
CA LEU A 97 -12.03 -9.70 16.46
C LEU A 97 -11.47 -11.11 16.67
N ARG A 98 -12.27 -12.04 17.23
CA ARG A 98 -11.84 -13.43 17.45
C ARG A 98 -11.62 -14.15 16.12
N ARG A 99 -12.51 -13.91 15.15
CA ARG A 99 -12.38 -14.44 13.80
C ARG A 99 -11.14 -13.92 13.11
N PHE A 100 -10.86 -12.63 13.20
CA PHE A 100 -9.65 -12.01 12.68
C PHE A 100 -8.40 -12.63 13.32
N ALA A 101 -8.36 -12.68 14.65
CA ALA A 101 -7.27 -13.23 15.44
C ALA A 101 -6.94 -14.70 15.09
N SER A 102 -7.95 -15.51 14.79
CA SER A 102 -7.76 -16.93 14.44
C SER A 102 -7.08 -17.16 13.09
N ARG A 103 -6.95 -16.12 12.25
CA ARG A 103 -6.41 -16.21 10.89
C ARG A 103 -5.03 -15.58 10.73
N THR A 104 -4.53 -14.94 11.79
CA THR A 104 -3.25 -14.24 11.78
C THR A 104 -2.49 -14.45 13.09
N SER A 105 -1.32 -13.82 13.18
CA SER A 105 -0.43 -13.84 14.36
C SER A 105 0.21 -12.47 14.57
N GLY A 106 1.16 -12.34 15.50
CA GLY A 106 1.91 -11.10 15.71
C GLY A 106 1.13 -10.00 16.44
N TYR A 107 0.00 -10.32 17.05
CA TYR A 107 -0.82 -9.39 17.82
C TYR A 107 -0.77 -9.69 19.32
N ARG A 108 -1.16 -8.69 20.11
CA ARG A 108 -1.56 -8.83 21.51
C ARG A 108 -3.03 -8.45 21.68
N TRP A 109 -3.76 -9.20 22.50
CA TRP A 109 -5.04 -8.73 23.00
C TRP A 109 -4.81 -7.63 24.01
N ILE A 110 -5.53 -6.52 23.87
CA ILE A 110 -5.46 -5.38 24.79
C ILE A 110 -6.88 -4.98 25.23
N GLY A 111 -6.97 -4.55 26.47
CA GLY A 111 -8.22 -4.05 27.06
C GLY A 111 -8.40 -2.53 26.90
N ALA A 112 -9.54 -2.04 27.41
CA ALA A 112 -9.94 -0.64 27.27
C ALA A 112 -8.89 0.36 27.81
N GLU A 113 -8.25 0.07 28.93
CA GLU A 113 -7.23 0.93 29.53
C GLU A 113 -6.00 1.07 28.62
N GLU A 114 -5.52 -0.04 28.04
CA GLU A 114 -4.39 -0.02 27.13
C GLU A 114 -4.76 0.63 25.79
N ILE A 115 -5.98 0.44 25.30
CA ILE A 115 -6.47 1.18 24.11
C ILE A 115 -6.39 2.69 24.34
N VAL A 116 -6.85 3.18 25.50
CA VAL A 116 -6.78 4.61 25.85
C VAL A 116 -5.34 5.09 25.99
N ALA A 117 -4.45 4.27 26.58
CA ALA A 117 -3.04 4.62 26.70
C ALA A 117 -2.37 4.76 25.32
N LEU A 118 -2.73 3.90 24.35
CA LEU A 118 -2.21 3.94 22.99
C LEU A 118 -2.86 5.02 22.12
N GLU A 119 -4.18 5.20 22.23
CA GLU A 119 -4.98 6.15 21.46
C GLU A 119 -6.05 6.78 22.36
N PRO A 120 -5.73 7.90 23.04
CA PRO A 120 -6.65 8.58 23.95
C PRO A 120 -7.99 8.98 23.32
N ALA A 121 -8.00 9.28 22.01
CA ALA A 121 -9.21 9.60 21.27
C ALA A 121 -10.21 8.44 21.21
N LEU A 122 -9.80 7.20 21.47
CA LEU A 122 -10.67 6.04 21.48
C LEU A 122 -11.23 5.71 22.88
N ALA A 123 -11.10 6.59 23.86
CA ALA A 123 -11.59 6.40 25.22
C ALA A 123 -13.09 6.06 25.26
N GLY A 124 -13.45 4.98 25.95
CA GLY A 124 -14.83 4.53 26.14
C GLY A 124 -15.50 3.93 24.89
N ARG A 125 -14.79 3.82 23.76
CA ARG A 125 -15.40 3.34 22.51
C ARG A 125 -15.29 1.84 22.30
N PHE A 126 -14.18 1.25 22.70
CA PHE A 126 -13.90 -0.17 22.52
C PHE A 126 -13.49 -0.82 23.84
N ARG A 127 -13.91 -2.06 24.06
CA ARG A 127 -13.58 -2.82 25.28
C ARG A 127 -12.32 -3.65 25.11
N GLU A 128 -12.08 -4.12 23.91
CA GLU A 128 -10.94 -4.95 23.56
C GLU A 128 -10.49 -4.62 22.12
N ALA A 129 -9.22 -4.88 21.82
CA ALA A 129 -8.64 -4.72 20.52
C ALA A 129 -7.51 -5.73 20.29
N LEU A 130 -7.09 -5.89 19.02
CA LEU A 130 -5.82 -6.53 18.67
C LEU A 130 -4.82 -5.42 18.39
N PHE A 131 -3.67 -5.46 19.06
CA PHE A 131 -2.57 -4.55 18.79
C PHE A 131 -1.42 -5.31 18.13
N PHE A 132 -0.98 -4.83 16.97
CA PHE A 132 0.13 -5.36 16.18
C PHE A 132 1.34 -4.43 16.33
N PRO A 133 2.23 -4.67 17.30
CA PRO A 133 3.31 -3.71 17.63
C PRO A 133 4.38 -3.58 16.55
N GLU A 134 4.63 -4.63 15.78
CA GLU A 134 5.69 -4.67 14.77
C GLU A 134 5.28 -4.07 13.41
N GLU A 135 4.01 -3.66 13.27
CA GLU A 135 3.55 -3.04 12.05
C GLU A 135 3.91 -1.55 11.99
N ALA A 136 3.96 -1.05 10.77
CA ALA A 136 4.30 0.32 10.48
C ALA A 136 3.37 0.93 9.43
N HIS A 137 3.51 2.22 9.20
CA HIS A 137 2.86 2.90 8.10
C HIS A 137 3.71 4.06 7.59
N LEU A 138 3.39 4.52 6.39
CA LEU A 138 3.98 5.70 5.77
C LEU A 138 2.91 6.49 5.00
N ASP A 139 3.24 7.72 4.62
CA ASP A 139 2.42 8.46 3.67
C ASP A 139 2.83 8.09 2.23
N PRO A 140 1.96 7.41 1.46
CA PRO A 140 2.25 7.00 0.08
C PRO A 140 2.70 8.13 -0.82
N ARG A 141 2.07 9.30 -0.70
CA ARG A 141 2.32 10.45 -1.56
C ARG A 141 3.70 11.06 -1.30
N ARG A 142 4.04 11.19 -0.01
CA ARG A 142 5.37 11.65 0.40
C ARG A 142 6.44 10.61 0.02
N ALA A 143 6.16 9.33 0.23
CA ALA A 143 7.09 8.25 -0.11
C ALA A 143 7.39 8.19 -1.62
N LEU A 144 6.36 8.24 -2.48
CA LEU A 144 6.54 8.25 -3.93
C LEU A 144 7.33 9.49 -4.39
N SER A 145 6.99 10.66 -3.85
CA SER A 145 7.67 11.92 -4.19
C SER A 145 9.14 11.91 -3.75
N ALA A 146 9.42 11.46 -2.53
CA ALA A 146 10.78 11.38 -2.01
C ALA A 146 11.63 10.36 -2.77
N LEU A 147 11.06 9.19 -3.08
CA LEU A 147 11.76 8.16 -3.85
C LEU A 147 12.09 8.65 -5.26
N ARG A 148 11.15 9.32 -5.92
CA ARG A 148 11.37 9.96 -7.23
C ARG A 148 12.50 11.00 -7.16
N GLN A 149 12.42 11.92 -6.22
CA GLN A 149 13.45 12.95 -6.03
C GLN A 149 14.84 12.35 -5.79
N GLY A 150 14.91 11.30 -4.96
CA GLY A 150 16.16 10.56 -4.72
C GLY A 150 16.72 9.91 -5.99
N LEU A 151 15.86 9.37 -6.84
CA LEU A 151 16.25 8.78 -8.13
C LEU A 151 16.72 9.85 -9.14
N GLU A 152 16.00 10.98 -9.23
CA GLU A 152 16.40 12.11 -10.08
C GLU A 152 17.77 12.67 -9.66
N ALA A 153 18.02 12.79 -8.36
CA ALA A 153 19.32 13.19 -7.82
C ALA A 153 20.47 12.21 -8.15
N GLN A 154 20.14 10.94 -8.40
CA GLN A 154 21.08 9.90 -8.85
C GLN A 154 21.17 9.79 -10.37
N GLY A 155 20.56 10.72 -11.12
CA GLY A 155 20.64 10.80 -12.58
C GLY A 155 19.61 9.96 -13.33
N VAL A 156 18.58 9.42 -12.66
CA VAL A 156 17.46 8.76 -13.34
C VAL A 156 16.62 9.79 -14.09
N VAL A 157 16.39 9.55 -15.37
CA VAL A 157 15.57 10.40 -16.23
C VAL A 157 14.14 9.87 -16.24
N PHE A 158 13.17 10.75 -16.00
CA PHE A 158 11.74 10.49 -16.16
C PHE A 158 11.25 11.12 -17.47
N SER A 159 10.63 10.33 -18.35
CA SER A 159 10.20 10.79 -19.68
C SER A 159 8.75 10.45 -19.96
N GLY A 160 8.01 11.43 -20.52
CA GLY A 160 6.58 11.28 -20.88
C GLY A 160 6.30 10.63 -22.24
N GLY A 161 7.32 10.33 -23.04
CA GLY A 161 7.12 9.72 -24.36
C GLY A 161 8.34 9.77 -25.27
N GLY A 162 8.17 9.25 -26.50
CA GLY A 162 9.22 9.28 -27.53
C GLY A 162 10.40 8.34 -27.25
N ILE A 163 10.22 7.33 -26.41
CA ILE A 163 11.29 6.42 -25.98
C ILE A 163 11.38 5.26 -26.97
N GLU A 164 12.56 5.09 -27.56
CA GLU A 164 12.90 3.96 -28.43
C GLU A 164 13.41 2.80 -27.55
N GLU A 165 12.56 1.79 -27.33
CA GLU A 165 12.86 0.67 -26.42
C GLU A 165 14.09 -0.16 -26.86
N SER A 166 14.39 -0.20 -28.13
CA SER A 166 15.57 -0.90 -28.69
C SER A 166 16.92 -0.38 -28.20
N ARG A 167 16.96 0.80 -27.59
CA ARG A 167 18.18 1.39 -27.00
C ARG A 167 18.52 0.84 -25.62
N PHE A 168 17.64 0.01 -25.02
CA PHE A 168 17.82 -0.52 -23.68
C PHE A 168 18.13 -2.01 -23.74
N ASP A 169 19.01 -2.45 -22.86
CA ASP A 169 19.36 -3.86 -22.70
C ASP A 169 18.19 -4.67 -22.12
N LEU A 170 17.35 -3.99 -21.32
CA LEU A 170 16.22 -4.60 -20.62
C LEU A 170 15.08 -3.59 -20.46
N THR A 171 13.85 -4.06 -20.67
CA THR A 171 12.63 -3.31 -20.35
C THR A 171 11.89 -3.96 -19.18
N ILE A 172 11.45 -3.14 -18.21
CA ILE A 172 10.67 -3.60 -17.06
C ILE A 172 9.30 -2.94 -17.09
N ASP A 173 8.25 -3.73 -17.23
CA ASP A 173 6.88 -3.26 -17.27
C ASP A 173 6.26 -3.27 -15.87
N CYS A 174 6.03 -2.09 -15.33
CA CYS A 174 5.36 -1.81 -14.04
C CYS A 174 4.10 -0.97 -14.23
N THR A 175 3.43 -1.07 -15.39
CA THR A 175 2.30 -0.19 -15.76
C THR A 175 0.97 -0.57 -15.08
N GLY A 176 0.96 -1.63 -14.31
CA GLY A 176 -0.14 -2.00 -13.42
C GLY A 176 -1.47 -2.19 -14.13
N ALA A 177 -2.49 -1.41 -13.74
CA ALA A 177 -3.86 -1.53 -14.27
C ALA A 177 -3.97 -1.29 -15.78
N ALA A 178 -3.03 -0.58 -16.40
CA ALA A 178 -3.01 -0.37 -17.83
C ALA A 178 -2.87 -1.68 -18.64
N ARG A 179 -2.51 -2.78 -18.00
CA ARG A 179 -2.40 -4.12 -18.61
C ARG A 179 -3.64 -4.99 -18.42
N ILE A 180 -4.69 -4.49 -17.78
CA ILE A 180 -5.97 -5.20 -17.68
C ILE A 180 -6.53 -5.38 -19.12
N GLY A 181 -6.98 -6.60 -19.42
CA GLY A 181 -7.38 -6.97 -20.79
C GLY A 181 -6.26 -7.49 -21.69
N GLU A 182 -4.99 -7.11 -21.44
CA GLU A 182 -3.84 -7.60 -22.20
C GLU A 182 -3.20 -8.83 -21.54
N PHE A 183 -3.05 -8.83 -20.21
CA PHE A 183 -2.54 -9.98 -19.47
C PHE A 183 -3.65 -10.94 -19.08
N LYS A 184 -3.51 -12.19 -19.50
CA LYS A 184 -4.48 -13.24 -19.16
C LYS A 184 -4.61 -13.40 -17.64
N GLY A 185 -5.84 -13.27 -17.16
CA GLY A 185 -6.18 -13.43 -15.74
C GLY A 185 -5.88 -12.22 -14.86
N LEU A 186 -5.43 -11.09 -15.43
CA LEU A 186 -5.33 -9.84 -14.71
C LEU A 186 -6.69 -9.13 -14.71
N ARG A 187 -7.19 -8.77 -13.53
CA ARG A 187 -8.46 -8.09 -13.32
C ARG A 187 -8.29 -6.79 -12.55
N GLY A 188 -9.28 -5.92 -12.62
CA GLY A 188 -9.35 -4.70 -11.86
C GLY A 188 -10.07 -4.90 -10.54
N VAL A 189 -9.53 -4.33 -9.45
CA VAL A 189 -10.25 -4.19 -8.19
C VAL A 189 -10.24 -2.71 -7.80
N ARG A 190 -11.38 -2.07 -8.02
CA ARG A 190 -11.60 -0.66 -7.71
C ARG A 190 -11.53 -0.43 -6.21
N GLY A 191 -10.79 0.59 -5.81
CA GLY A 191 -10.71 1.06 -4.45
C GLY A 191 -10.96 2.54 -4.35
N GLU A 192 -11.87 2.93 -3.48
CA GLU A 192 -12.23 4.31 -3.25
C GLU A 192 -11.85 4.71 -1.82
N MET A 193 -11.40 5.94 -1.64
CA MET A 193 -10.90 6.46 -0.39
C MET A 193 -11.30 7.92 -0.17
N LEU A 194 -11.20 8.37 1.07
CA LEU A 194 -11.46 9.73 1.49
C LEU A 194 -10.26 10.31 2.24
N TYR A 195 -10.06 11.61 2.13
CA TYR A 195 -9.30 12.41 3.09
C TYR A 195 -10.25 13.25 3.93
N LEU A 196 -10.19 13.05 5.24
CA LEU A 196 -10.95 13.79 6.25
C LEU A 196 -10.02 14.66 7.07
N GLN A 197 -10.45 15.90 7.34
CA GLN A 197 -9.71 16.86 8.15
C GLN A 197 -10.50 17.26 9.38
N THR A 198 -9.95 17.03 10.57
CA THR A 198 -10.51 17.49 11.85
C THR A 198 -9.42 17.60 12.91
N ASP A 199 -9.56 18.56 13.81
CA ASP A 199 -8.68 18.72 14.98
C ASP A 199 -9.27 18.06 16.25
N GLU A 200 -10.50 17.54 16.16
CA GLU A 200 -11.21 16.92 17.30
C GLU A 200 -10.76 15.48 17.58
N VAL A 201 -10.06 14.85 16.64
CA VAL A 201 -9.53 13.48 16.75
C VAL A 201 -8.04 13.49 16.50
N SER A 202 -7.28 12.84 17.36
CA SER A 202 -5.87 12.59 17.15
C SER A 202 -5.60 11.09 17.21
N LEU A 203 -5.02 10.55 16.15
CA LEU A 203 -4.56 9.16 16.09
C LEU A 203 -3.07 9.16 15.75
N SER A 204 -2.32 8.28 16.41
CA SER A 204 -0.87 8.14 16.19
C SER A 204 -0.50 6.97 15.28
N ARG A 205 -1.47 6.10 15.00
CA ARG A 205 -1.30 4.85 14.22
C ARG A 205 -2.52 4.52 13.37
N PRO A 206 -2.39 3.62 12.39
CA PRO A 206 -3.55 3.08 11.69
C PRO A 206 -4.51 2.37 12.64
N VAL A 207 -5.80 2.68 12.50
CA VAL A 207 -6.88 1.96 13.21
C VAL A 207 -7.74 1.28 12.17
N ARG A 208 -7.83 -0.05 12.26
CA ARG A 208 -8.67 -0.88 11.41
C ARG A 208 -9.95 -1.22 12.14
N LEU A 209 -11.08 -0.76 11.63
CA LEU A 209 -12.40 -1.09 12.12
C LEU A 209 -12.93 -2.33 11.38
N LEU A 210 -13.17 -3.40 12.11
CA LEU A 210 -13.88 -4.56 11.58
C LEU A 210 -15.37 -4.26 11.56
N HIS A 211 -15.91 -4.23 10.35
CA HIS A 211 -17.33 -4.02 10.12
C HIS A 211 -17.83 -5.08 9.15
N PRO A 212 -18.99 -5.73 9.39
CA PRO A 212 -19.45 -6.87 8.57
C PRO A 212 -19.59 -6.58 7.07
N ARG A 213 -19.86 -5.32 6.71
CA ARG A 213 -20.05 -4.92 5.31
C ARG A 213 -18.83 -4.22 4.73
N ILE A 214 -18.16 -3.37 5.52
CA ILE A 214 -17.13 -2.48 5.01
C ILE A 214 -16.01 -2.39 6.03
N PRO A 215 -14.99 -3.23 5.91
CA PRO A 215 -13.79 -3.04 6.72
C PRO A 215 -13.16 -1.70 6.35
N LEU A 216 -13.03 -0.83 7.34
CA LEU A 216 -12.42 0.47 7.20
C LEU A 216 -11.05 0.47 7.87
N TYR A 217 -10.11 1.18 7.30
CA TYR A 217 -8.93 1.64 8.01
C TYR A 217 -8.84 3.17 7.95
N ILE A 218 -8.41 3.77 9.06
CA ILE A 218 -8.10 5.18 9.16
C ILE A 218 -6.61 5.30 9.44
N VAL A 219 -5.91 6.03 8.59
CA VAL A 219 -4.46 6.22 8.68
C VAL A 219 -4.14 7.70 8.85
N PRO A 220 -3.50 8.09 9.96
CA PRO A 220 -3.12 9.49 10.18
C PRO A 220 -2.07 9.95 9.18
N ARG A 221 -2.18 11.24 8.78
CA ARG A 221 -1.24 11.93 7.88
C ARG A 221 -0.57 13.12 8.55
N GLY A 222 -0.84 13.33 9.83
CA GLY A 222 -0.42 14.51 10.59
C GLY A 222 -1.34 15.70 10.40
N GLY A 223 -1.27 16.68 11.33
CA GLY A 223 -2.07 17.90 11.26
C GLY A 223 -3.58 17.70 11.20
N GLY A 224 -4.12 16.68 11.84
CA GLY A 224 -5.55 16.37 11.81
C GLY A 224 -6.09 15.81 10.49
N LEU A 225 -5.20 15.48 9.54
CA LEU A 225 -5.57 14.87 8.26
C LEU A 225 -5.55 13.34 8.38
N PHE A 226 -6.60 12.71 7.90
CA PHE A 226 -6.78 11.25 7.93
C PHE A 226 -7.15 10.71 6.56
N MET A 227 -6.45 9.65 6.14
CA MET A 227 -6.89 8.84 5.01
C MET A 227 -7.82 7.75 5.51
N CYS A 228 -9.02 7.69 4.96
CA CYS A 228 -10.04 6.68 5.27
C CYS A 228 -10.29 5.80 4.04
N GLY A 229 -10.16 4.51 4.19
CA GLY A 229 -10.29 3.58 3.06
C GLY A 229 -10.51 2.14 3.50
N ALA A 230 -10.73 1.28 2.57
CA ALA A 230 -11.08 1.57 1.21
C ALA A 230 -12.10 0.55 0.71
N THR A 231 -12.87 0.91 -0.28
CA THR A 231 -13.75 -0.07 -0.92
C THR A 231 -12.94 -1.16 -1.66
N MET A 232 -13.58 -2.29 -1.88
CA MET A 232 -13.07 -3.40 -2.69
C MET A 232 -14.19 -3.83 -3.63
N ILE A 233 -14.17 -3.33 -4.86
CA ILE A 233 -15.20 -3.56 -5.85
C ILE A 233 -14.55 -4.24 -7.06
N GLU A 234 -15.05 -5.40 -7.46
CA GLU A 234 -14.59 -6.09 -8.67
C GLU A 234 -15.03 -5.28 -9.89
N SER A 235 -14.16 -4.38 -10.34
CA SER A 235 -14.37 -3.46 -11.46
C SER A 235 -13.06 -2.82 -11.88
N ASP A 236 -12.91 -2.53 -13.15
CA ASP A 236 -11.84 -1.74 -13.77
C ASP A 236 -12.25 -0.29 -14.09
N ASP A 237 -13.45 0.12 -13.64
CA ASP A 237 -13.92 1.51 -13.74
C ASP A 237 -13.07 2.43 -12.86
N ASP A 238 -12.43 3.43 -13.45
CA ASP A 238 -11.59 4.44 -12.80
C ASP A 238 -12.30 5.79 -12.59
N GLY A 239 -13.61 5.85 -12.87
CA GLY A 239 -14.44 7.04 -12.68
C GLY A 239 -14.49 7.52 -11.21
N PRO A 240 -15.14 8.66 -10.94
CA PRO A 240 -15.28 9.22 -9.59
C PRO A 240 -15.96 8.27 -8.61
N ILE A 241 -15.74 8.51 -7.30
CA ILE A 241 -16.40 7.76 -6.22
C ILE A 241 -17.92 7.79 -6.36
N THR A 242 -18.59 6.66 -6.09
CA THR A 242 -20.04 6.60 -6.10
C THR A 242 -20.64 7.17 -4.80
N ALA A 243 -21.87 7.69 -4.87
CA ALA A 243 -22.59 8.15 -3.69
C ALA A 243 -22.74 7.05 -2.64
N ARG A 244 -22.97 5.80 -3.05
CA ARG A 244 -23.04 4.65 -2.14
C ARG A 244 -21.71 4.46 -1.39
N SER A 245 -20.58 4.39 -2.09
CA SER A 245 -19.28 4.19 -1.48
C SER A 245 -18.90 5.33 -0.54
N LEU A 246 -19.24 6.58 -0.91
CA LEU A 246 -19.01 7.74 -0.05
C LEU A 246 -19.80 7.62 1.27
N MET A 247 -21.09 7.31 1.20
CA MET A 247 -21.90 7.11 2.41
C MET A 247 -21.40 5.96 3.27
N GLU A 248 -21.01 4.86 2.65
CA GLU A 248 -20.50 3.68 3.34
C GLU A 248 -19.20 3.97 4.12
N LEU A 249 -18.24 4.65 3.48
CA LEU A 249 -16.98 5.03 4.11
C LEU A 249 -17.18 6.05 5.24
N LEU A 250 -18.04 7.06 5.04
CA LEU A 250 -18.37 8.04 6.07
C LEU A 250 -19.09 7.40 7.27
N ASN A 251 -20.05 6.49 7.04
CA ASN A 251 -20.72 5.76 8.11
C ASN A 251 -19.76 4.87 8.91
N ALA A 252 -18.80 4.24 8.25
CA ALA A 252 -17.79 3.44 8.93
C ALA A 252 -16.83 4.34 9.73
N ALA A 253 -16.43 5.49 9.20
CA ALA A 253 -15.64 6.47 9.93
C ALA A 253 -16.39 7.01 11.16
N TYR A 254 -17.67 7.35 11.03
CA TYR A 254 -18.53 7.72 12.15
C TYR A 254 -18.64 6.62 13.21
N THR A 255 -18.72 5.38 12.80
CA THR A 255 -18.75 4.23 13.72
C THR A 255 -17.45 4.14 14.51
N LEU A 256 -16.30 4.44 13.92
CA LEU A 256 -15.05 4.50 14.64
C LEU A 256 -15.01 5.66 15.64
N HIS A 257 -15.32 6.88 15.20
CA HIS A 257 -15.35 8.05 16.06
C HIS A 257 -16.38 9.10 15.59
N PRO A 258 -17.32 9.58 16.47
CA PRO A 258 -18.37 10.52 16.07
C PRO A 258 -17.85 11.81 15.45
N ALA A 259 -16.75 12.38 15.96
CA ALA A 259 -16.17 13.60 15.45
C ALA A 259 -15.70 13.48 13.98
N LEU A 260 -15.51 12.26 13.47
CA LEU A 260 -15.20 12.06 12.05
C LEU A 260 -16.40 12.34 11.14
N ALA A 261 -17.63 12.37 11.67
CA ALA A 261 -18.80 12.80 10.92
C ALA A 261 -18.82 14.32 10.66
N GLU A 262 -18.23 15.09 11.58
CA GLU A 262 -18.11 16.55 11.48
C GLU A 262 -16.80 16.98 10.80
N ALA A 263 -15.94 16.03 10.43
CA ALA A 263 -14.70 16.29 9.71
C ALA A 263 -14.98 16.86 8.31
N ARG A 264 -14.14 17.76 7.86
CA ARG A 264 -14.21 18.26 6.48
C ARG A 264 -13.77 17.17 5.51
N LEU A 265 -14.58 16.88 4.50
CA LEU A 265 -14.18 16.06 3.37
C LEU A 265 -13.26 16.90 2.47
N VAL A 266 -11.96 16.59 2.48
CA VAL A 266 -10.95 17.35 1.74
C VAL A 266 -10.77 16.82 0.33
N GLU A 267 -10.80 15.49 0.19
CA GLU A 267 -10.57 14.84 -1.09
C GLU A 267 -11.27 13.48 -1.13
N THR A 268 -11.68 13.09 -2.32
CA THR A 268 -12.08 11.72 -2.65
C THR A 268 -11.15 11.18 -3.72
N GLY A 269 -10.81 9.90 -3.63
CA GLY A 269 -9.93 9.27 -4.61
C GLY A 269 -10.41 7.89 -5.03
N THR A 270 -10.12 7.55 -6.28
CA THR A 270 -10.41 6.25 -6.87
C THR A 270 -9.15 5.71 -7.54
N GLY A 271 -8.87 4.43 -7.33
CA GLY A 271 -7.77 3.75 -8.00
C GLY A 271 -8.13 2.31 -8.34
N VAL A 272 -7.76 1.87 -9.52
CA VAL A 272 -7.93 0.47 -9.94
C VAL A 272 -6.68 -0.31 -9.60
N ARG A 273 -6.82 -1.31 -8.74
CA ARG A 273 -5.74 -2.21 -8.33
C ARG A 273 -5.69 -3.40 -9.28
N PRO A 274 -4.55 -3.65 -9.95
CA PRO A 274 -4.40 -4.85 -10.77
C PRO A 274 -4.24 -6.08 -9.86
N ALA A 275 -5.01 -7.14 -10.12
CA ALA A 275 -4.98 -8.36 -9.33
C ALA A 275 -5.09 -9.61 -10.20
N PHE A 276 -4.34 -10.65 -9.86
CA PHE A 276 -4.57 -12.01 -10.36
C PHE A 276 -5.62 -12.73 -9.50
N ALA A 277 -6.08 -13.88 -9.95
CA ALA A 277 -7.14 -14.63 -9.26
C ALA A 277 -6.77 -15.03 -7.82
N ASP A 278 -5.49 -15.29 -7.56
CA ASP A 278 -4.92 -15.63 -6.26
C ASP A 278 -4.52 -14.39 -5.42
N ASN A 279 -4.71 -13.18 -5.95
CA ASN A 279 -4.28 -11.91 -5.34
C ASN A 279 -2.78 -11.81 -5.04
N LEU A 280 -1.96 -12.69 -5.63
CA LEU A 280 -0.50 -12.65 -5.50
C LEU A 280 0.15 -11.94 -6.68
N PRO A 281 1.13 -11.06 -6.44
CA PRO A 281 1.86 -10.41 -7.51
C PRO A 281 2.79 -11.40 -8.21
N ARG A 282 3.07 -11.11 -9.48
CA ARG A 282 3.96 -11.90 -10.31
C ARG A 282 5.07 -11.04 -10.90
N VAL A 283 6.28 -11.61 -10.86
CA VAL A 283 7.44 -11.13 -11.63
C VAL A 283 7.72 -12.19 -12.68
N THR A 284 7.67 -11.82 -13.94
CA THR A 284 7.90 -12.76 -15.05
C THR A 284 8.94 -12.16 -16.00
N ARG A 285 9.87 -13.01 -16.49
CA ARG A 285 10.87 -12.61 -17.48
C ARG A 285 10.62 -13.36 -18.79
N GLN A 286 10.62 -12.62 -19.88
CA GLN A 286 10.59 -13.14 -21.24
C GLN A 286 11.63 -12.38 -22.07
N ASN A 287 12.67 -13.07 -22.51
CA ASN A 287 13.78 -12.48 -23.24
C ASN A 287 14.41 -11.28 -22.51
N ASN A 288 14.33 -10.10 -23.13
CA ASN A 288 14.81 -8.82 -22.61
C ASN A 288 13.69 -7.98 -21.94
N ALA A 289 12.61 -8.60 -21.52
CA ALA A 289 11.52 -7.94 -20.82
C ALA A 289 11.23 -8.64 -19.49
N ILE A 290 11.02 -7.85 -18.43
CA ILE A 290 10.49 -8.27 -17.13
C ILE A 290 9.15 -7.57 -16.92
N THR A 291 8.17 -8.28 -16.40
CA THR A 291 6.88 -7.71 -16.03
C THR A 291 6.65 -7.88 -14.55
N VAL A 292 6.21 -6.81 -13.90
CA VAL A 292 5.79 -6.80 -12.48
C VAL A 292 4.35 -6.34 -12.41
N ASN A 293 3.43 -7.22 -11.99
CA ASN A 293 2.03 -6.87 -11.93
C ASN A 293 1.27 -7.66 -10.86
N GLY A 294 0.01 -7.29 -10.60
CA GLY A 294 -0.87 -8.01 -9.69
C GLY A 294 -0.65 -7.69 -8.22
N LEU A 295 -0.09 -6.52 -7.86
CA LEU A 295 0.18 -6.16 -6.46
C LEU A 295 -1.10 -5.97 -5.64
N TYR A 296 -2.26 -5.90 -6.26
CA TYR A 296 -3.56 -5.80 -5.60
C TYR A 296 -3.56 -4.64 -4.58
N ARG A 297 -3.90 -4.93 -3.32
CA ARG A 297 -3.89 -3.94 -2.22
C ARG A 297 -2.55 -3.89 -1.47
N HIS A 298 -1.59 -4.73 -1.84
CA HIS A 298 -0.33 -4.90 -1.12
C HIS A 298 0.84 -4.13 -1.73
N GLY A 299 0.59 -3.09 -2.53
CA GLY A 299 1.62 -2.38 -3.28
C GLY A 299 2.81 -1.93 -2.44
N PHE A 300 2.60 -1.14 -1.40
CA PHE A 300 3.69 -0.66 -0.52
C PHE A 300 4.31 -1.77 0.33
N LEU A 301 3.52 -2.79 0.68
CA LEU A 301 3.99 -3.91 1.47
C LEU A 301 4.91 -4.86 0.68
N LEU A 302 4.58 -5.13 -0.60
CA LEU A 302 5.28 -6.15 -1.39
C LEU A 302 6.26 -5.59 -2.40
N SER A 303 6.14 -4.33 -2.81
CA SER A 303 7.03 -3.75 -3.83
C SER A 303 8.52 -3.81 -3.45
N PRO A 304 8.96 -3.69 -2.18
CA PRO A 304 10.35 -3.90 -1.83
C PRO A 304 10.88 -5.28 -2.23
N ALA A 305 10.22 -6.34 -1.78
CA ALA A 305 10.63 -7.70 -2.09
C ALA A 305 10.58 -8.02 -3.59
N LEU A 306 9.59 -7.48 -4.31
CA LEU A 306 9.51 -7.63 -5.77
C LEU A 306 10.61 -6.85 -6.49
N ALA A 307 11.00 -5.68 -5.99
CA ALA A 307 12.09 -4.90 -6.54
C ALA A 307 13.44 -5.63 -6.41
N GLU A 308 13.69 -6.27 -5.28
CA GLU A 308 14.86 -7.14 -5.09
C GLU A 308 14.84 -8.33 -6.06
N GLU A 309 13.68 -8.98 -6.26
CA GLU A 309 13.50 -10.07 -7.22
C GLU A 309 13.76 -9.58 -8.65
N VAL A 310 13.22 -8.43 -9.03
CA VAL A 310 13.47 -7.80 -10.33
C VAL A 310 14.95 -7.52 -10.55
N ALA A 311 15.62 -6.93 -9.57
CA ALA A 311 17.03 -6.61 -9.69
C ALA A 311 17.91 -7.87 -9.81
N ALA A 312 17.58 -8.94 -9.05
CA ALA A 312 18.26 -10.22 -9.18
C ALA A 312 18.08 -10.85 -10.59
N LEU A 313 16.85 -10.85 -11.10
CA LEU A 313 16.56 -11.33 -12.46
C LEU A 313 17.24 -10.49 -13.55
N ALA A 314 17.29 -9.17 -13.38
CA ALA A 314 17.88 -8.25 -14.32
C ALA A 314 19.39 -8.43 -14.42
N LEU A 315 20.06 -8.53 -13.28
CA LEU A 315 21.53 -8.50 -13.18
C LEU A 315 22.17 -9.90 -13.13
N GLY A 316 21.36 -10.98 -13.16
CA GLY A 316 21.85 -12.35 -13.11
C GLY A 316 22.45 -12.77 -11.76
N ALA A 317 22.14 -12.04 -10.68
CA ALA A 317 22.54 -12.38 -9.33
C ALA A 317 21.62 -13.45 -8.74
N GLU A 318 22.19 -14.47 -8.05
CA GLU A 318 21.38 -15.41 -7.28
C GLU A 318 20.65 -14.69 -6.15
N LEU A 319 19.35 -14.89 -6.05
CA LEU A 319 18.56 -14.49 -4.89
C LEU A 319 19.14 -15.18 -3.65
N LYS A 320 19.62 -14.41 -2.68
CA LYS A 320 19.87 -14.96 -1.33
C LYS A 320 18.51 -15.40 -0.77
N ARG A 321 18.16 -16.67 -0.96
CA ARG A 321 17.01 -17.26 -0.28
C ARG A 321 17.29 -17.18 1.21
N GLY A 322 16.57 -16.32 1.91
CA GLY A 322 16.60 -16.29 3.36
C GLY A 322 16.28 -17.67 3.87
N ASN A 323 17.23 -18.28 4.59
CA ASN A 323 17.01 -19.52 5.31
C ASN A 323 15.89 -19.28 6.33
N ALA A 324 14.70 -19.76 6.03
CA ALA A 324 13.71 -20.04 7.05
C ALA A 324 14.26 -21.21 7.90
N ARG A 325 14.72 -20.90 9.10
CA ARG A 325 14.84 -21.84 10.23
C ARG A 325 13.91 -21.39 11.33
#